data_5798dc8a97358bd42b3b55e7186362d7
#
_entry.id   5798dc8a97358bd42b3b55e7186362d7
#
_cell.length_a   1.000
_cell.length_b   1.000
_cell.length_c   1.000
_cell.angle_alpha   90.00
_cell.angle_beta   90.00
_cell.angle_gamma   90.00
#
_symmetry.space_group_name_H-M   'P 1'
#
loop_
_entity.id
_entity.type
_entity.pdbx_description
1 polymer ?
#
loop_
_entity_poly.entity_id
_entity_poly.type
_entity_poly.pdbx_seq_one_letter_code
_entity_poly.pdbx_strand_id
1 'polypeptide(L)'
;AEPKLLLLDEPAAGLNHEELSELSRLIRDARDRLGITVLLVEHHMSLVMSVSDHIVALNFGRKIAEGNPEHIQKHPDVIEAYLGAPANV
;
A
#
# COMPACT_ATOMS: atom_id res chain seq x y z
N ALA A 1 9.23 -24.65 7.79
CA ALA A 1 9.98 -23.66 7.00
C ALA A 1 10.13 -22.37 7.80
N GLU A 2 11.23 -21.71 7.62
CA GLU A 2 11.47 -20.45 8.30
C GLU A 2 10.61 -19.35 7.68
N PRO A 3 10.03 -18.47 8.51
CA PRO A 3 9.33 -17.32 7.98
C PRO A 3 10.30 -16.40 7.25
N LYS A 4 9.82 -15.80 6.17
CA LYS A 4 10.60 -14.87 5.39
C LYS A 4 9.91 -13.53 5.34
N LEU A 5 10.70 -12.47 5.41
CA LEU A 5 10.22 -11.11 5.34
C LEU A 5 10.90 -10.40 4.18
N LEU A 6 10.11 -9.80 3.31
CA LEU A 6 10.59 -8.97 2.23
C LEU A 6 10.21 -7.52 2.52
N LEU A 7 11.21 -6.65 2.56
CA LEU A 7 10.99 -5.23 2.76
C LEU A 7 11.14 -4.50 1.44
N LEU A 8 10.10 -3.78 1.02
CA LEU A 8 10.12 -2.98 -0.20
C LEU A 8 9.88 -1.51 0.17
N ASP A 9 10.85 -0.67 -0.18
CA ASP A 9 10.78 0.76 0.14
C ASP A 9 10.60 1.54 -1.16
N GLU A 10 9.38 2.07 -1.35
CA GLU A 10 8.97 2.84 -2.51
C GLU A 10 9.29 2.17 -3.86
N PRO A 11 8.92 0.90 -4.02
CA PRO A 11 9.26 0.18 -5.25
C PRO A 11 8.54 0.70 -6.49
N ALA A 12 7.48 1.50 -6.32
CA ALA A 12 6.72 2.06 -7.44
C ALA A 12 7.36 3.29 -8.06
N ALA A 13 8.42 3.83 -7.46
CA ALA A 13 9.04 5.05 -7.95
C ALA A 13 9.53 4.90 -9.40
N GLY A 14 9.07 5.79 -10.26
CA GLY A 14 9.48 5.81 -11.67
C GLY A 14 8.84 4.77 -12.57
N LEU A 15 7.92 3.94 -12.05
CA LEU A 15 7.26 2.92 -12.85
C LEU A 15 6.07 3.49 -13.64
N ASN A 16 5.90 3.00 -14.87
CA ASN A 16 4.72 3.32 -15.65
C ASN A 16 3.55 2.40 -15.24
N HIS A 17 2.40 2.59 -15.87
CA HIS A 17 1.19 1.88 -15.51
C HIS A 17 1.30 0.36 -15.66
N GLU A 18 1.91 -0.10 -16.75
CA GLU A 18 2.10 -1.53 -16.98
C GLU A 18 3.06 -2.14 -15.97
N GLU A 19 4.13 -1.43 -15.67
CA GLU A 19 5.13 -1.88 -14.70
C GLU A 19 4.54 -1.94 -13.30
N LEU A 20 3.66 -1.00 -12.95
CA LEU A 20 2.94 -1.03 -11.67
C LEU A 20 2.05 -2.26 -11.56
N SER A 21 1.35 -2.61 -12.63
CA SER A 21 0.50 -3.80 -12.64
C SER A 21 1.32 -5.07 -12.44
N GLU A 22 2.48 -5.13 -13.07
CA GLU A 22 3.38 -6.26 -12.93
C GLU A 22 3.95 -6.36 -11.52
N LEU A 23 4.33 -5.22 -10.94
CA LEU A 23 4.82 -5.17 -9.57
C LEU A 23 3.74 -5.65 -8.60
N SER A 24 2.51 -5.21 -8.78
CA SER A 24 1.38 -5.66 -7.95
C SER A 24 1.23 -7.17 -7.98
N ARG A 25 1.33 -7.75 -9.16
CA ARG A 25 1.21 -9.20 -9.32
C ARG A 25 2.35 -9.93 -8.64
N LEU A 26 3.57 -9.42 -8.77
CA LEU A 26 4.73 -10.02 -8.13
C LEU A 26 4.63 -10.00 -6.60
N ILE A 27 4.15 -8.88 -6.05
CA ILE A 27 3.96 -8.77 -4.60
C ILE A 27 2.91 -9.75 -4.12
N ARG A 28 1.77 -9.83 -4.83
CA ARG A 28 0.71 -10.77 -4.46
C ARG A 28 1.18 -12.22 -4.57
N ASP A 29 1.94 -12.55 -5.59
CA ASP A 29 2.49 -13.90 -5.76
C ASP A 29 3.46 -14.26 -4.63
N ALA A 30 4.31 -13.33 -4.23
CA ALA A 30 5.23 -13.56 -3.12
C ALA A 30 4.46 -13.89 -1.84
N ARG A 31 3.40 -13.14 -1.57
CA ARG A 31 2.56 -13.36 -0.41
C ARG A 31 1.78 -14.67 -0.51
N ASP A 32 1.06 -14.87 -1.61
CA ASP A 32 0.06 -15.93 -1.72
C ASP A 32 0.66 -17.28 -2.09
N ARG A 33 1.68 -17.31 -2.93
CA ARG A 33 2.28 -18.54 -3.44
C ARG A 33 3.52 -18.96 -2.67
N LEU A 34 4.34 -17.99 -2.26
CA LEU A 34 5.59 -18.27 -1.59
C LEU A 34 5.50 -18.14 -0.07
N GLY A 35 4.38 -17.64 0.44
CA GLY A 35 4.18 -17.47 1.88
C GLY A 35 5.10 -16.44 2.51
N ILE A 36 5.56 -15.47 1.72
CA ILE A 36 6.44 -14.42 2.21
C ILE A 36 5.60 -13.30 2.83
N THR A 37 6.00 -12.82 4.01
CA THR A 37 5.44 -11.61 4.57
C THR A 37 6.10 -10.43 3.90
N VAL A 38 5.30 -9.51 3.38
CA VAL A 38 5.81 -8.33 2.68
C VAL A 38 5.49 -7.08 3.48
N LEU A 39 6.52 -6.30 3.80
CA LEU A 39 6.35 -4.97 4.38
C LEU A 39 6.61 -3.95 3.27
N LEU A 40 5.59 -3.21 2.89
CA LEU A 40 5.63 -2.26 1.80
C LEU A 40 5.55 -0.84 2.33
N VAL A 41 6.56 -0.03 2.04
CA VAL A 41 6.56 1.40 2.36
C VAL A 41 6.30 2.15 1.07
N GLU A 42 5.17 2.85 1.00
CA GLU A 42 4.72 3.42 -0.28
C GLU A 42 3.77 4.58 -0.05
N HIS A 43 3.70 5.47 -1.02
CA HIS A 43 2.71 6.53 -1.06
C HIS A 43 1.81 6.43 -2.31
N HIS A 44 2.05 5.46 -3.15
CA HIS A 44 1.25 5.22 -4.35
C HIS A 44 0.00 4.44 -3.96
N MET A 45 -1.09 5.14 -3.78
CA MET A 45 -2.28 4.56 -3.15
C MET A 45 -2.88 3.40 -3.92
N SER A 46 -2.90 3.44 -5.26
CA SER A 46 -3.47 2.34 -6.02
C SER A 46 -2.70 1.04 -5.80
N LEU A 47 -1.37 1.12 -5.70
CA LEU A 47 -0.56 -0.06 -5.40
C LEU A 47 -0.85 -0.57 -3.99
N VAL A 48 -0.80 0.32 -3.01
CA VAL A 48 -1.03 -0.04 -1.61
C VAL A 48 -2.39 -0.71 -1.44
N MET A 49 -3.44 -0.12 -2.00
CA MET A 49 -4.79 -0.66 -1.88
C MET A 49 -4.95 -2.02 -2.57
N SER A 50 -4.24 -2.25 -3.66
CA SER A 50 -4.38 -3.47 -4.44
C SER A 50 -3.65 -4.68 -3.85
N VAL A 51 -2.59 -4.47 -3.06
CA VAL A 51 -1.75 -5.58 -2.59
C VAL A 51 -1.76 -5.79 -1.09
N SER A 52 -2.22 -4.81 -0.31
CA SER A 52 -2.09 -4.86 1.14
C SER A 52 -3.26 -5.53 1.82
N ASP A 53 -2.97 -6.24 2.90
CA ASP A 53 -3.99 -6.82 3.78
C ASP A 53 -4.23 -5.90 4.98
N HIS A 54 -3.19 -5.22 5.42
CA HIS A 54 -3.23 -4.32 6.56
C HIS A 54 -2.39 -3.10 6.26
N ILE A 55 -2.94 -1.93 6.52
CA ILE A 55 -2.29 -0.65 6.20
C ILE A 55 -2.19 0.21 7.46
N VAL A 56 -1.03 0.81 7.65
CA VAL A 56 -0.82 1.85 8.65
C VAL A 56 -0.52 3.14 7.88
N ALA A 57 -1.38 4.14 8.02
CA ALA A 57 -1.20 5.41 7.33
C ALA A 57 -0.55 6.43 8.27
N LEU A 58 0.51 7.05 7.77
CA LEU A 58 1.27 8.06 8.51
C LEU A 58 1.16 9.41 7.82
N ASN A 59 1.14 10.49 8.61
CA ASN A 59 1.21 11.84 8.10
C ASN A 59 2.11 12.65 9.05
N PHE A 60 3.17 13.20 8.52
CA PHE A 60 4.19 13.91 9.30
C PHE A 60 4.71 13.06 10.47
N GLY A 61 4.97 11.76 10.19
CA GLY A 61 5.51 10.84 11.19
C GLY A 61 4.51 10.35 12.23
N ARG A 62 3.24 10.70 12.10
CA ARG A 62 2.21 10.32 13.07
C ARG A 62 1.22 9.36 12.42
N LYS A 63 0.81 8.34 13.16
CA LYS A 63 -0.23 7.43 12.68
C LYS A 63 -1.57 8.16 12.66
N ILE A 64 -2.22 8.19 11.50
CA ILE A 64 -3.53 8.81 11.35
C ILE A 64 -4.64 7.78 11.15
N ALA A 65 -4.30 6.57 10.71
CA ALA A 65 -5.29 5.52 10.52
C ALA A 65 -4.60 4.18 10.42
N GLU A 66 -5.36 3.12 10.68
CA GLU A 66 -4.85 1.76 10.58
C GLU A 66 -6.02 0.82 10.32
N GLY A 67 -5.83 -0.16 9.42
CA GLY A 67 -6.85 -1.13 9.11
C GLY A 67 -6.68 -1.77 7.75
N ASN A 68 -7.73 -2.44 7.27
CA ASN A 68 -7.71 -3.04 5.95
C ASN A 68 -7.86 -1.96 4.86
N PRO A 69 -7.62 -2.32 3.58
CA PRO A 69 -7.71 -1.32 2.50
C PRO A 69 -9.06 -0.62 2.42
N GLU A 70 -10.16 -1.35 2.62
CA GLU A 70 -11.48 -0.75 2.54
C GLU A 70 -11.67 0.34 3.60
N HIS A 71 -11.26 0.06 4.83
CA HIS A 71 -11.33 1.02 5.93
C HIS A 71 -10.46 2.25 5.64
N ILE A 72 -9.24 2.01 5.18
CA ILE A 72 -8.27 3.08 4.94
C ILE A 72 -8.74 4.02 3.83
N GLN A 73 -9.23 3.49 2.72
CA GLN A 73 -9.61 4.35 1.60
C GLN A 73 -10.86 5.20 1.88
N LYS A 74 -11.62 4.85 2.90
CA LYS A 74 -12.79 5.62 3.33
C LYS A 74 -12.51 6.56 4.49
N HIS A 75 -11.32 6.48 5.07
CA HIS A 75 -11.00 7.27 6.26
C HIS A 75 -10.77 8.73 5.88
N PRO A 76 -11.47 9.68 6.53
CA PRO A 76 -11.37 11.10 6.16
C PRO A 76 -9.95 11.66 6.22
N ASP A 77 -9.20 11.27 7.23
CA ASP A 77 -7.82 11.77 7.40
C ASP A 77 -6.88 11.26 6.32
N VAL A 78 -7.13 10.04 5.84
CA VAL A 78 -6.34 9.47 4.74
C VAL A 78 -6.70 10.15 3.42
N ILE A 79 -7.99 10.38 3.19
CA ILE A 79 -8.44 11.08 1.98
C ILE A 79 -7.81 12.46 1.91
N GLU A 80 -7.81 13.18 3.02
CA GLU A 80 -7.21 14.52 3.07
C GLU A 80 -5.70 14.48 2.84
N ALA A 81 -5.00 13.52 3.46
CA ALA A 81 -3.53 13.49 3.41
C ALA A 81 -2.98 12.93 2.11
N TYR A 82 -3.65 11.95 1.52
CA TYR A 82 -3.09 11.18 0.41
C TYR A 82 -3.91 11.22 -0.87
N LEU A 83 -5.23 11.29 -0.76
CA LEU A 83 -6.12 11.21 -1.93
C LEU A 83 -6.64 12.57 -2.36
N GLY A 84 -6.29 13.60 -1.60
CA GLY A 84 -6.76 14.95 -1.85
C GLY A 84 -8.17 15.17 -1.34
N ALA A 85 -8.54 16.44 -1.18
CA ALA A 85 -9.89 16.80 -0.73
C ALA A 85 -10.90 16.42 -1.80
N PRO A 86 -12.13 16.04 -1.40
CA PRO A 86 -13.19 15.79 -2.38
C PRO A 86 -13.41 16.99 -3.28
N ALA A 87 -13.57 16.72 -4.57
CA ALA A 87 -13.66 17.79 -5.57
C ALA A 87 -14.90 18.68 -5.40
N ASN A 88 -15.92 18.17 -4.78
CA ASN A 88 -17.19 18.87 -4.60
C ASN A 88 -17.24 19.75 -3.37
N VAL A 89 -16.18 19.80 -2.65
CA VAL A 89 -16.10 20.62 -1.44
C VAL A 89 -15.95 22.07 -1.81
#